data_20499a55626e8d971e3e34e60a19ded0
#
_entry.id   20499a55626e8d971e3e34e60a19ded0
#
_cell.length_a   1.000
_cell.length_b   1.000
_cell.length_c   1.000
_cell.angle_alpha   90.00
_cell.angle_beta   90.00
_cell.angle_gamma   90.00
#
_symmetry.space_group_name_H-M   'P 1'
#
loop_
_entity.id
_entity.type
_entity.pdbx_description
1 polymer ?
#
loop_
_entity_poly.entity_id
_entity_poly.type
_entity_poly.pdbx_seq_one_letter_code
_entity_poly.pdbx_strand_id
1 'polypeptide(L)'
;MAINFFTEDSPFQLKQKNKRKQWLKEIAKSEAYQISDLNYIFCSDEYLYQINVEYLNHHTYTDIITFDNSEEDGLIEGDIFISIDRVQENASKHLVQEEDELSRVISHGLFHLIGYKDKKKEE
;
A
#
# COMPACT_ATOMS: atom_id res chain seq x y z
N MET A 1 1.44 -16.27 -8.22
CA MET A 1 1.77 -15.22 -7.24
C MET A 1 2.46 -14.07 -7.93
N ALA A 2 1.83 -12.89 -7.90
CA ALA A 2 2.36 -11.74 -8.61
C ALA A 2 2.30 -10.49 -7.72
N ILE A 3 3.42 -9.78 -7.66
CA ILE A 3 3.48 -8.47 -7.02
C ILE A 3 3.92 -7.50 -8.10
N ASN A 4 3.10 -6.48 -8.35
CA ASN A 4 3.37 -5.52 -9.42
C ASN A 4 3.43 -4.11 -8.84
N PHE A 5 4.29 -3.29 -9.42
CA PHE A 5 4.46 -1.90 -9.02
C PHE A 5 4.20 -1.00 -10.22
N PHE A 6 3.31 -0.04 -10.05
CA PHE A 6 2.93 0.92 -11.08
C PHE A 6 3.09 2.34 -10.54
N THR A 7 3.20 3.30 -11.44
CA THR A 7 3.24 4.71 -11.07
C THR A 7 2.26 5.47 -11.95
N GLU A 8 1.44 6.32 -11.33
CA GLU A 8 0.44 7.14 -12.02
C GLU A 8 0.58 8.58 -11.59
N ASP A 9 0.53 9.49 -12.56
CA ASP A 9 0.50 10.93 -12.31
C ASP A 9 1.65 11.41 -11.43
N SER A 10 2.86 10.84 -11.63
CA SER A 10 4.02 11.17 -10.83
C SER A 10 5.29 10.70 -11.56
N PRO A 11 6.41 11.43 -11.43
CA PRO A 11 7.67 10.98 -12.01
C PRO A 11 8.40 9.95 -11.16
N PHE A 12 7.80 9.52 -10.06
CA PHE A 12 8.42 8.59 -9.12
C PHE A 12 8.75 7.25 -9.78
N GLN A 13 9.92 6.70 -9.44
CA GLN A 13 10.33 5.38 -9.89
C GLN A 13 10.80 4.58 -8.69
N LEU A 14 10.15 3.45 -8.46
CA LEU A 14 10.49 2.59 -7.32
C LEU A 14 11.81 1.87 -7.60
N LYS A 15 12.68 1.84 -6.61
CA LYS A 15 13.95 1.14 -6.67
C LYS A 15 13.87 -0.18 -5.92
N GLN A 16 14.77 -1.10 -6.28
CA GLN A 16 14.91 -2.39 -5.60
C GLN A 16 13.62 -3.20 -5.61
N LYS A 17 12.97 -3.24 -6.77
CA LYS A 17 11.68 -3.92 -6.90
C LYS A 17 11.73 -5.39 -6.49
N ASN A 18 12.76 -6.12 -6.95
CA ASN A 18 12.86 -7.54 -6.65
C ASN A 18 13.08 -7.79 -5.17
N LYS A 19 13.90 -6.96 -4.55
CA LYS A 19 14.17 -7.06 -3.13
C LYS A 19 12.92 -6.79 -2.31
N ARG A 20 12.13 -5.80 -2.74
CA ARG A 20 10.88 -5.46 -2.08
C ARG A 20 9.85 -6.57 -2.24
N LYS A 21 9.80 -7.21 -3.41
CA LYS A 21 8.89 -8.34 -3.61
C LYS A 21 9.22 -9.49 -2.69
N GLN A 22 10.49 -9.80 -2.56
CA GLN A 22 10.93 -10.88 -1.67
C GLN A 22 10.59 -10.56 -0.23
N TRP A 23 10.82 -9.33 0.18
CA TRP A 23 10.52 -8.87 1.53
C TRP A 23 9.03 -9.01 1.84
N LEU A 24 8.16 -8.59 0.91
CA LEU A 24 6.72 -8.67 1.10
C LEU A 24 6.25 -10.12 1.18
N LYS A 25 6.84 -11.00 0.37
CA LYS A 25 6.52 -12.43 0.43
C LYS A 25 6.87 -13.00 1.78
N GLU A 26 8.00 -12.58 2.34
CA GLU A 26 8.44 -13.07 3.64
C GLU A 26 7.52 -12.60 4.76
N ILE A 27 7.06 -11.34 4.67
CA ILE A 27 6.12 -10.83 5.66
C ILE A 27 4.82 -11.63 5.60
N ALA A 28 4.28 -11.83 4.40
CA ALA A 28 3.03 -12.58 4.25
C ALA A 28 3.17 -13.98 4.79
N LYS A 29 4.28 -14.63 4.49
CA LYS A 29 4.54 -15.99 4.96
C LYS A 29 4.60 -16.04 6.48
N SER A 30 5.22 -15.06 7.11
CA SER A 30 5.32 -15.01 8.57
C SER A 30 3.95 -14.86 9.23
N GLU A 31 2.98 -14.30 8.51
CA GLU A 31 1.62 -14.13 8.99
C GLU A 31 0.71 -15.28 8.54
N ALA A 32 1.29 -16.32 7.96
CA ALA A 32 0.58 -17.49 7.44
C ALA A 32 -0.35 -17.15 6.28
N TYR A 33 0.07 -16.20 5.46
CA TYR A 33 -0.67 -15.79 4.26
C TYR A 33 0.14 -16.06 3.01
N GLN A 34 -0.57 -16.17 1.89
CA GLN A 34 0.03 -16.33 0.57
C GLN A 34 -0.46 -15.22 -0.33
N ILE A 35 0.45 -14.63 -1.08
CA ILE A 35 0.10 -13.54 -2.01
C ILE A 35 -0.34 -14.16 -3.33
N SER A 36 -1.55 -13.84 -3.75
CA SER A 36 -2.08 -14.27 -5.04
C SER A 36 -1.74 -13.21 -6.09
N ASP A 37 -2.30 -12.02 -5.94
CA ASP A 37 -2.08 -10.94 -6.90
C ASP A 37 -2.16 -9.63 -6.15
N LEU A 38 -1.03 -8.93 -6.07
CA LEU A 38 -0.92 -7.72 -5.27
C LEU A 38 -0.33 -6.61 -6.13
N ASN A 39 -1.07 -5.51 -6.24
CA ASN A 39 -0.65 -4.38 -7.05
C ASN A 39 -0.46 -3.15 -6.19
N TYR A 40 0.71 -2.53 -6.31
CA TYR A 40 1.01 -1.25 -5.67
C TYR A 40 1.02 -0.18 -6.75
N ILE A 41 0.23 0.87 -6.55
CA ILE A 41 0.17 2.00 -7.47
C ILE A 41 0.65 3.24 -6.72
N PHE A 42 1.82 3.74 -7.10
CA PHE A 42 2.38 4.96 -6.52
C PHE A 42 1.89 6.13 -7.34
N CYS A 43 1.33 7.12 -6.69
CA CYS A 43 0.67 8.20 -7.41
C CYS A 43 0.84 9.54 -6.69
N SER A 44 0.35 10.59 -7.32
CA SER A 44 0.35 11.92 -6.72
C SER A 44 -0.74 12.02 -5.66
N ASP A 45 -0.60 13.04 -4.80
CA ASP A 45 -1.59 13.31 -3.77
C ASP A 45 -2.96 13.59 -4.38
N GLU A 46 -2.98 14.34 -5.46
CA GLU A 46 -4.23 14.67 -6.13
C GLU A 46 -4.90 13.45 -6.74
N TYR A 47 -4.11 12.57 -7.34
CA TYR A 47 -4.63 11.33 -7.92
C TYR A 47 -5.31 10.48 -6.84
N LEU A 48 -4.65 10.35 -5.70
CA LEU A 48 -5.18 9.56 -4.60
C LEU A 48 -6.42 10.21 -4.00
N TYR A 49 -6.45 11.54 -3.93
CA TYR A 49 -7.60 12.25 -3.46
C TYR A 49 -8.83 11.96 -4.33
N GLN A 50 -8.65 11.94 -5.65
CA GLN A 50 -9.75 11.65 -6.56
C GLN A 50 -10.29 10.23 -6.35
N ILE A 51 -9.40 9.28 -6.10
CA ILE A 51 -9.83 7.91 -5.81
C ILE A 51 -10.62 7.87 -4.52
N ASN A 52 -10.17 8.62 -3.52
CA ASN A 52 -10.84 8.65 -2.22
C ASN A 52 -12.26 9.21 -2.36
N VAL A 53 -12.41 10.27 -3.15
CA VAL A 53 -13.72 10.86 -3.40
C VAL A 53 -14.60 9.91 -4.19
N GLU A 54 -14.06 9.35 -5.28
CA GLU A 54 -14.83 8.57 -6.24
C GLU A 54 -15.30 7.23 -5.69
N TYR A 55 -14.45 6.54 -4.95
CA TYR A 55 -14.74 5.18 -4.52
C TYR A 55 -15.14 5.06 -3.07
N LEU A 56 -14.70 5.97 -2.22
CA LEU A 56 -14.98 5.91 -0.79
C LEU A 56 -15.85 7.06 -0.31
N ASN A 57 -16.14 8.01 -1.18
CA ASN A 57 -16.92 9.20 -0.85
C ASN A 57 -16.32 9.98 0.31
N HIS A 58 -15.00 9.94 0.44
CA HIS A 58 -14.26 10.70 1.44
C HIS A 58 -13.58 11.88 0.75
N HIS A 59 -13.74 13.06 1.32
CA HIS A 59 -13.21 14.29 0.73
C HIS A 59 -12.00 14.77 1.53
N THR A 60 -11.06 13.86 1.78
CA THR A 60 -9.84 14.14 2.55
C THR A 60 -8.64 13.56 1.82
N TYR A 61 -7.46 14.13 2.10
CA TYR A 61 -6.22 13.58 1.60
C TYR A 61 -5.74 12.49 2.55
N THR A 62 -5.18 11.44 1.98
CA THR A 62 -4.64 10.33 2.77
C THR A 62 -3.35 9.86 2.11
N ASP A 63 -2.57 9.07 2.84
CA ASP A 63 -1.32 8.55 2.28
C ASP A 63 -1.51 7.20 1.58
N ILE A 64 -2.57 6.47 1.89
CA ILE A 64 -2.75 5.12 1.36
C ILE A 64 -4.24 4.77 1.29
N ILE A 65 -4.59 4.01 0.24
CA ILE A 65 -5.92 3.43 0.10
C ILE A 65 -5.73 1.98 -0.34
N THR A 66 -6.42 1.06 0.30
CA THR A 66 -6.34 -0.36 -0.03
C THR A 66 -7.70 -0.88 -0.48
N PHE A 67 -7.68 -1.70 -1.53
CA PHE A 67 -8.86 -2.41 -2.01
C PHE A 67 -8.58 -3.91 -1.89
N ASP A 68 -9.37 -4.59 -1.08
CA ASP A 68 -9.20 -6.03 -0.83
C ASP A 68 -10.09 -6.80 -1.80
N ASN A 69 -9.49 -7.53 -2.72
CA ASN A 69 -10.20 -8.33 -3.72
C ASN A 69 -10.14 -9.82 -3.40
N SER A 70 -9.60 -10.19 -2.26
CA SER A 70 -9.45 -11.57 -1.86
C SER A 70 -10.81 -12.19 -1.57
N GLU A 71 -11.01 -13.43 -2.03
CA GLU A 71 -12.24 -14.17 -1.78
C GLU A 71 -12.02 -15.37 -0.88
N GLU A 72 -10.78 -15.62 -0.47
CA GLU A 72 -10.45 -16.76 0.36
C GLU A 72 -9.60 -16.35 1.55
N ASP A 73 -9.85 -16.96 2.68
CA ASP A 73 -9.01 -16.74 3.85
C ASP A 73 -7.59 -17.22 3.57
N GLY A 74 -6.62 -16.49 4.06
CA GLY A 74 -5.23 -16.86 3.89
C GLY A 74 -4.62 -16.39 2.58
N LEU A 75 -5.42 -15.82 1.68
CA LEU A 75 -4.92 -15.28 0.41
C LEU A 75 -4.94 -13.76 0.44
N ILE A 76 -3.90 -13.17 -0.12
CA ILE A 76 -3.80 -11.71 -0.27
C ILE A 76 -3.97 -11.38 -1.74
N GLU A 77 -5.01 -10.64 -2.05
CA GLU A 77 -5.27 -10.19 -3.41
C GLU A 77 -5.88 -8.80 -3.33
N GLY A 78 -5.26 -7.83 -3.99
CA GLY A 78 -5.81 -6.49 -3.91
C GLY A 78 -4.92 -5.44 -4.53
N ASP A 79 -5.39 -4.21 -4.42
CA ASP A 79 -4.70 -3.04 -4.96
C ASP A 79 -4.43 -2.05 -3.83
N ILE A 80 -3.21 -1.52 -3.82
CA ILE A 80 -2.78 -0.58 -2.79
C ILE A 80 -2.29 0.67 -3.49
N PHE A 81 -2.96 1.79 -3.24
CA PHE A 81 -2.59 3.09 -3.80
C PHE A 81 -1.86 3.90 -2.74
N ILE A 82 -0.70 4.43 -3.08
CA ILE A 82 0.14 5.19 -2.15
C ILE A 82 0.47 6.55 -2.75
N SER A 83 0.21 7.61 -1.99
CA SER A 83 0.59 8.96 -2.41
C SER A 83 2.06 9.19 -2.10
N ILE A 84 2.87 9.36 -3.14
CA ILE A 84 4.29 9.63 -2.98
C ILE A 84 4.50 11.01 -2.35
N ASP A 85 3.64 11.97 -2.67
CA ASP A 85 3.73 13.30 -2.07
C ASP A 85 3.60 13.22 -0.55
N ARG A 86 2.68 12.40 -0.07
CA ARG A 86 2.49 12.23 1.37
C ARG A 86 3.65 11.49 2.00
N VAL A 87 4.19 10.49 1.31
CA VAL A 87 5.35 9.77 1.81
C VAL A 87 6.52 10.74 2.02
N GLN A 88 6.77 11.60 1.03
CA GLN A 88 7.86 12.55 1.12
C GLN A 88 7.62 13.57 2.24
N GLU A 89 6.39 14.07 2.35
CA GLU A 89 6.04 15.02 3.39
C GLU A 89 6.18 14.40 4.78
N ASN A 90 5.69 13.17 4.95
CA ASN A 90 5.76 12.49 6.24
C ASN A 90 7.19 12.14 6.62
N ALA A 91 8.02 11.77 5.65
CA ALA A 91 9.43 11.50 5.93
C ALA A 91 10.12 12.74 6.47
N SER A 92 9.88 13.88 5.82
CA SER A 92 10.44 15.14 6.25
C SER A 92 9.93 15.55 7.65
N LYS A 93 8.65 15.38 7.85
CA LYS A 93 7.99 15.75 9.11
C LYS A 93 8.51 14.94 10.29
N HIS A 94 8.77 13.66 10.06
CA HIS A 94 9.22 12.74 11.11
C HIS A 94 10.73 12.61 11.17
N LEU A 95 11.46 13.34 10.33
CA LEU A 95 12.92 13.35 10.31
C LEU A 95 13.49 11.96 10.04
N VAL A 96 12.88 11.22 9.11
CA VAL A 96 13.37 9.92 8.70
C VAL A 96 13.69 9.95 7.21
N GLN A 97 14.39 8.93 6.74
CA GLN A 97 14.71 8.82 5.32
C GLN A 97 13.45 8.50 4.54
N GLU A 98 13.37 9.05 3.33
CA GLU A 98 12.21 8.80 2.47
C GLU A 98 12.04 7.31 2.20
N GLU A 99 13.14 6.58 2.00
CA GLU A 99 13.10 5.14 1.77
C GLU A 99 12.52 4.38 2.96
N ASP A 100 12.82 4.83 4.17
CA ASP A 100 12.29 4.19 5.37
C ASP A 100 10.79 4.43 5.50
N GLU A 101 10.36 5.64 5.23
CA GLU A 101 8.93 5.96 5.28
C GLU A 101 8.18 5.19 4.20
N LEU A 102 8.76 5.10 3.00
CA LEU A 102 8.16 4.36 1.91
C LEU A 102 7.99 2.89 2.27
N SER A 103 9.02 2.28 2.84
CA SER A 103 8.94 0.89 3.26
C SER A 103 7.89 0.68 4.33
N ARG A 104 7.77 1.62 5.27
CA ARG A 104 6.76 1.54 6.32
C ARG A 104 5.35 1.57 5.72
N VAL A 105 5.11 2.47 4.76
CA VAL A 105 3.79 2.59 4.15
C VAL A 105 3.46 1.37 3.30
N ILE A 106 4.46 0.85 2.58
CA ILE A 106 4.27 -0.35 1.75
C ILE A 106 3.85 -1.53 2.62
N SER A 107 4.55 -1.77 3.73
CA SER A 107 4.19 -2.87 4.62
C SER A 107 2.87 -2.62 5.33
N HIS A 108 2.57 -1.36 5.62
CA HIS A 108 1.31 -0.99 6.25
C HIS A 108 0.11 -1.41 5.38
N GLY A 109 0.22 -1.20 4.06
CA GLY A 109 -0.82 -1.62 3.13
C GLY A 109 -1.00 -3.12 3.11
N LEU A 110 0.11 -3.87 3.18
CA LEU A 110 0.03 -5.32 3.23
C LEU A 110 -0.69 -5.79 4.48
N PHE A 111 -0.39 -5.19 5.62
CA PHE A 111 -1.05 -5.57 6.87
C PHE A 111 -2.54 -5.24 6.85
N HIS A 112 -2.93 -4.17 6.16
CA HIS A 112 -4.36 -3.88 5.97
C HIS A 112 -5.05 -5.04 5.25
N LEU A 113 -4.42 -5.58 4.21
CA LEU A 113 -5.00 -6.67 3.45
C LEU A 113 -4.99 -7.98 4.22
N ILE A 114 -4.09 -8.13 5.17
CA ILE A 114 -4.05 -9.33 6.02
C ILE A 114 -5.20 -9.32 7.03
N GLY A 115 -5.85 -8.17 7.19
CA GLY A 115 -7.04 -8.12 8.00
C GLY A 115 -6.91 -7.36 9.29
N TYR A 116 -5.81 -6.67 9.50
CA TYR A 116 -5.64 -5.90 10.73
C TYR A 116 -6.74 -4.87 10.90
N LYS A 117 -7.24 -4.33 9.77
CA LYS A 117 -8.34 -3.37 9.82
C LYS A 117 -9.64 -4.00 10.30
N ASP A 118 -9.82 -5.29 10.05
CA ASP A 118 -11.06 -5.98 10.40
C ASP A 118 -11.23 -6.08 11.90
N LYS A 119 -10.14 -6.14 12.61
CA LYS A 119 -10.20 -6.18 14.07
C LYS A 119 -10.80 -4.91 14.63
N LYS A 120 -10.60 -3.81 13.95
CA LYS A 120 -11.16 -2.53 14.39
C LYS A 120 -12.64 -2.44 14.12
N LYS A 121 -13.11 -3.06 13.06
CA LYS A 121 -14.52 -3.01 12.71
C LYS A 121 -15.38 -3.74 13.72
N GLU A 122 -14.84 -4.77 14.29
CA GLU A 122 -15.59 -5.59 15.21
C GLU A 122 -15.73 -4.95 16.58
N GLU A 123 -15.00 -3.90 16.79
CA GLU A 123 -15.09 -3.17 18.05
C GLU A 123 -16.20 -2.16 18.01
#